data_6513f6c3fb96c527ecf2adc81799766b
#
_entry.id   6513f6c3fb96c527ecf2adc81799766b
#
_cell.length_a   1.000
_cell.length_b   1.000
_cell.length_c   1.000
_cell.angle_alpha   90.00
_cell.angle_beta   90.00
_cell.angle_gamma   90.00
#
_symmetry.space_group_name_H-M   'P 1'
#
loop_
_entity.id
_entity.type
_entity.pdbx_description
1 polymer ?
#
loop_
_entity_poly.entity_id
_entity_poly.type
_entity_poly.pdbx_seq_one_letter_code
_entity_poly.pdbx_strand_id
1 'polypeptide(L)'
;MAIRTEQMKEILDIRFDDPQKEKELCMQLLSESKDRYTEAFGRTYLGDAYLALGQVDEALCELRRGLELSEADGYEDLLFILYNLIGIIYMYHDDEQSALDYFFNGIELSEKMNDKMMQATLLSNIAYVYRIAGAYDKAERMTDRFYQMICEATENKSNVQLDRISYETDKIGLYLQRNEPDRAWELMQLSEIQADTGVGKYINFASYYGIKGDHKQCAMYIDTAMSILSEGVNRYESILYQFEIIRIAIDAGLYEKALQISEISEELMEENINIGKWVKLMGYRIEIYEALGCTDELSEAYKRYFEYDTIYEEEKKKAAVTRIRRKIELIYEIDRKKQIEQRQAALSDKRSNDELTGLYNRWGLKNRIKQFYSETDRMNTTLMVAIADVDFFKEYNDTYGHIAGDRCLKCVADILRQNIGDEGIICRYGGDEFLCVMSNISQAQAEQLFSKISAGLADKYIENSRSGVSDRVTISIGAVIAKQSAAMDFETLIHEADMALYEVKNNSKNGYRVKRVG
;
A
#
# COMPACT_ATOMS: atom_id res chain seq x y z
N MET A 1 -6.16 -1.35 -15.74
CA MET A 1 -5.38 -2.53 -16.17
C MET A 1 -4.89 -2.34 -17.59
N ALA A 2 -3.58 -2.58 -17.84
CA ALA A 2 -3.00 -2.40 -19.18
C ALA A 2 -3.17 -3.70 -20.00
N ILE A 3 -4.19 -3.75 -20.85
CA ILE A 3 -4.34 -4.84 -21.84
C ILE A 3 -3.28 -4.64 -22.92
N ARG A 4 -2.25 -5.51 -22.94
CA ARG A 4 -1.10 -5.39 -23.85
C ARG A 4 -1.22 -6.26 -25.10
N THR A 5 -2.06 -7.28 -25.08
CA THR A 5 -2.25 -8.22 -26.20
C THR A 5 -3.71 -8.60 -26.37
N GLU A 6 -4.08 -9.08 -27.58
CA GLU A 6 -5.41 -9.59 -27.89
C GLU A 6 -5.74 -10.86 -27.03
N GLN A 7 -4.73 -11.71 -26.78
CA GLN A 7 -4.89 -12.87 -25.89
C GLN A 7 -5.27 -12.48 -24.46
N MET A 8 -4.65 -11.41 -23.90
CA MET A 8 -5.02 -10.92 -22.56
C MET A 8 -6.47 -10.45 -22.52
N LYS A 9 -6.93 -9.81 -23.60
CA LYS A 9 -8.33 -9.39 -23.70
C LYS A 9 -9.26 -10.59 -23.76
N GLU A 10 -8.94 -11.60 -24.58
CA GLU A 10 -9.74 -12.82 -24.70
C GLU A 10 -9.86 -13.55 -23.34
N ILE A 11 -8.78 -13.63 -22.55
CA ILE A 11 -8.79 -14.21 -21.22
C ILE A 11 -9.78 -13.45 -20.31
N LEU A 12 -9.74 -12.11 -20.33
CA LEU A 12 -10.62 -11.30 -19.51
C LEU A 12 -12.10 -11.39 -19.93
N ASP A 13 -12.34 -11.49 -21.22
CA ASP A 13 -13.70 -11.56 -21.79
C ASP A 13 -14.41 -12.88 -21.43
N ILE A 14 -13.65 -13.99 -21.28
CA ILE A 14 -14.21 -15.31 -20.92
C ILE A 14 -14.11 -15.62 -19.41
N ARG A 15 -13.39 -14.82 -18.65
CA ARG A 15 -13.28 -14.94 -17.20
C ARG A 15 -14.69 -15.02 -16.59
N PHE A 16 -14.97 -15.97 -15.76
CA PHE A 16 -16.26 -16.30 -15.18
C PHE A 16 -17.22 -17.14 -16.04
N ASP A 17 -17.09 -17.13 -17.37
CA ASP A 17 -18.01 -17.86 -18.26
C ASP A 17 -17.51 -19.28 -18.55
N ASP A 18 -16.20 -19.45 -18.78
CA ASP A 18 -15.57 -20.75 -19.13
C ASP A 18 -14.19 -20.88 -18.48
N PRO A 19 -14.13 -21.31 -17.20
CA PRO A 19 -12.86 -21.48 -16.50
C PRO A 19 -11.89 -22.47 -17.13
N GLN A 20 -12.40 -23.48 -17.84
CA GLN A 20 -11.53 -24.45 -18.52
C GLN A 20 -10.83 -23.80 -19.72
N LYS A 21 -11.55 -23.02 -20.50
CA LYS A 21 -10.99 -22.27 -21.63
C LYS A 21 -10.06 -21.16 -21.15
N GLU A 22 -10.40 -20.46 -20.07
CA GLU A 22 -9.52 -19.47 -19.43
C GLU A 22 -8.17 -20.10 -19.06
N LYS A 23 -8.18 -21.26 -18.41
CA LYS A 23 -6.99 -22.04 -18.06
C LYS A 23 -6.12 -22.35 -19.29
N GLU A 24 -6.73 -22.85 -20.37
CA GLU A 24 -6.02 -23.19 -21.61
C GLU A 24 -5.34 -21.96 -22.23
N LEU A 25 -6.05 -20.84 -22.32
CA LEU A 25 -5.51 -19.59 -22.87
C LEU A 25 -4.38 -19.02 -21.99
N CYS A 26 -4.51 -19.09 -20.67
CA CYS A 26 -3.46 -18.67 -19.75
C CYS A 26 -2.20 -19.53 -19.90
N MET A 27 -2.33 -20.85 -20.02
CA MET A 27 -1.20 -21.76 -20.27
C MET A 27 -0.52 -21.47 -21.61
N GLN A 28 -1.29 -21.20 -22.66
CA GLN A 28 -0.75 -20.79 -23.95
C GLN A 28 0.01 -19.47 -23.83
N LEU A 29 -0.58 -18.44 -23.22
CA LEU A 29 0.05 -17.14 -22.99
C LEU A 29 1.38 -17.27 -22.24
N LEU A 30 1.44 -18.11 -21.20
CA LEU A 30 2.65 -18.38 -20.44
C LEU A 30 3.74 -19.07 -21.27
N SER A 31 3.37 -19.99 -22.17
CA SER A 31 4.32 -20.67 -23.05
C SER A 31 4.97 -19.72 -24.08
N GLU A 32 4.29 -18.65 -24.46
CA GLU A 32 4.71 -17.65 -25.44
C GLU A 32 5.28 -16.38 -24.79
N SER A 33 5.18 -16.26 -23.47
CA SER A 33 5.57 -15.08 -22.70
C SER A 33 7.06 -14.75 -22.85
N LYS A 34 7.37 -13.48 -23.13
CA LYS A 34 8.75 -12.96 -23.26
C LYS A 34 9.06 -11.81 -22.29
N ASP A 35 8.07 -11.31 -21.57
CA ASP A 35 8.23 -10.23 -20.61
C ASP A 35 7.56 -10.58 -19.27
N ARG A 36 8.05 -9.96 -18.19
CA ARG A 36 7.64 -10.27 -16.83
C ARG A 36 6.20 -9.88 -16.51
N TYR A 37 5.65 -8.84 -17.16
CA TYR A 37 4.25 -8.49 -16.96
C TYR A 37 3.32 -9.53 -17.54
N THR A 38 3.60 -9.99 -18.78
CA THR A 38 2.83 -11.05 -19.44
C THR A 38 2.88 -12.35 -18.62
N GLU A 39 4.03 -12.68 -18.04
CA GLU A 39 4.16 -13.83 -17.13
C GLU A 39 3.31 -13.61 -15.85
N ALA A 40 3.41 -12.46 -15.19
CA ALA A 40 2.64 -12.16 -13.99
C ALA A 40 1.13 -12.20 -14.26
N PHE A 41 0.68 -11.60 -15.37
CA PHE A 41 -0.70 -11.65 -15.83
C PHE A 41 -1.19 -13.09 -16.04
N GLY A 42 -0.46 -13.87 -16.85
CA GLY A 42 -0.83 -15.25 -17.15
C GLY A 42 -0.94 -16.11 -15.90
N ARG A 43 -0.01 -15.96 -14.92
CA ARG A 43 -0.07 -16.68 -13.65
C ARG A 43 -1.24 -16.23 -12.77
N THR A 44 -1.56 -14.94 -12.76
CA THR A 44 -2.68 -14.39 -11.99
C THR A 44 -4.01 -15.01 -12.47
N TYR A 45 -4.26 -15.00 -13.76
CA TYR A 45 -5.50 -15.52 -14.32
C TYR A 45 -5.52 -17.05 -14.45
N LEU A 46 -4.37 -17.70 -14.58
CA LEU A 46 -4.28 -19.15 -14.43
C LEU A 46 -4.67 -19.61 -13.02
N GLY A 47 -4.23 -18.86 -12.01
CA GLY A 47 -4.64 -19.08 -10.62
C GLY A 47 -6.13 -18.86 -10.40
N ASP A 48 -6.73 -17.83 -11.01
CA ASP A 48 -8.17 -17.58 -10.99
C ASP A 48 -8.96 -18.73 -11.63
N ALA A 49 -8.55 -19.17 -12.83
CA ALA A 49 -9.15 -20.31 -13.50
C ALA A 49 -9.04 -21.62 -12.68
N TYR A 50 -7.89 -21.88 -12.06
CA TYR A 50 -7.74 -23.03 -11.16
C TYR A 50 -8.69 -22.95 -9.96
N LEU A 51 -8.85 -21.75 -9.37
CA LEU A 51 -9.75 -21.54 -8.24
C LEU A 51 -11.22 -21.79 -8.65
N ALA A 52 -11.63 -21.29 -9.81
CA ALA A 52 -12.95 -21.52 -10.36
C ALA A 52 -13.23 -23.01 -10.66
N LEU A 53 -12.19 -23.78 -11.04
CA LEU A 53 -12.25 -25.23 -11.24
C LEU A 53 -12.12 -26.03 -9.94
N GLY A 54 -11.99 -25.39 -8.77
CA GLY A 54 -11.82 -26.05 -7.47
C GLY A 54 -10.41 -26.63 -7.22
N GLN A 55 -9.43 -26.31 -8.08
CA GLN A 55 -8.03 -26.76 -7.97
C GLN A 55 -7.24 -25.76 -7.10
N VAL A 56 -7.50 -25.75 -5.79
CA VAL A 56 -7.09 -24.68 -4.87
C VAL A 56 -5.57 -24.63 -4.65
N ASP A 57 -4.92 -25.79 -4.58
CA ASP A 57 -3.46 -25.85 -4.37
C ASP A 57 -2.69 -25.34 -5.58
N GLU A 58 -3.14 -25.72 -6.79
CA GLU A 58 -2.59 -25.21 -8.05
C GLU A 58 -2.85 -23.71 -8.18
N ALA A 59 -4.05 -23.26 -7.83
CA ALA A 59 -4.40 -21.83 -7.79
C ALA A 59 -3.43 -21.06 -6.91
N LEU A 60 -3.23 -21.48 -5.66
CA LEU A 60 -2.36 -20.82 -4.71
C LEU A 60 -0.89 -20.81 -5.17
N CYS A 61 -0.44 -21.87 -5.83
CA CYS A 61 0.91 -21.96 -6.41
C CYS A 61 1.13 -20.88 -7.47
N GLU A 62 0.22 -20.78 -8.45
CA GLU A 62 0.36 -19.81 -9.54
C GLU A 62 0.15 -18.37 -9.07
N LEU A 63 -0.83 -18.12 -8.17
CA LEU A 63 -1.06 -16.79 -7.60
C LEU A 63 0.14 -16.28 -6.79
N ARG A 64 0.82 -17.13 -6.02
CA ARG A 64 2.04 -16.73 -5.28
C ARG A 64 3.16 -16.34 -6.21
N ARG A 65 3.37 -17.08 -7.31
CA ARG A 65 4.38 -16.73 -8.32
C ARG A 65 4.03 -15.41 -9.03
N GLY A 66 2.73 -15.21 -9.35
CA GLY A 66 2.22 -13.95 -9.88
C GLY A 66 2.46 -12.78 -8.93
N LEU A 67 2.24 -13.00 -7.62
CA LEU A 67 2.46 -12.00 -6.57
C LEU A 67 3.93 -11.60 -6.46
N GLU A 68 4.86 -12.56 -6.40
CA GLU A 68 6.30 -12.30 -6.36
C GLU A 68 6.77 -11.43 -7.54
N LEU A 69 6.29 -11.74 -8.76
CA LEU A 69 6.61 -10.93 -9.95
C LEU A 69 6.03 -9.53 -9.87
N SER A 70 4.77 -9.43 -9.43
CA SER A 70 4.05 -8.15 -9.39
C SER A 70 4.56 -7.23 -8.29
N GLU A 71 4.96 -7.74 -7.12
CA GLU A 71 5.60 -6.97 -6.06
C GLU A 71 6.99 -6.46 -6.46
N ALA A 72 7.78 -7.30 -7.14
CA ALA A 72 9.13 -6.95 -7.57
C ALA A 72 9.15 -5.81 -8.60
N ASP A 73 8.17 -5.77 -9.51
CA ASP A 73 8.11 -4.82 -10.62
C ASP A 73 7.02 -3.75 -10.46
N GLY A 74 6.23 -3.79 -9.38
CA GLY A 74 5.22 -2.78 -9.05
C GLY A 74 3.99 -2.80 -9.96
N TYR A 75 3.47 -3.98 -10.35
CA TYR A 75 2.27 -4.11 -11.18
C TYR A 75 1.00 -3.98 -10.32
N GLU A 76 0.65 -2.75 -9.95
CA GLU A 76 -0.43 -2.42 -8.99
C GLU A 76 -1.80 -2.98 -9.44
N ASP A 77 -2.07 -3.03 -10.73
CA ASP A 77 -3.31 -3.57 -11.31
C ASP A 77 -3.46 -5.10 -11.12
N LEU A 78 -2.37 -5.84 -11.10
CA LEU A 78 -2.37 -7.28 -10.81
C LEU A 78 -2.33 -7.54 -9.31
N LEU A 79 -1.60 -6.72 -8.54
CA LEU A 79 -1.47 -6.88 -7.09
C LEU A 79 -2.83 -6.88 -6.39
N PHE A 80 -3.76 -6.01 -6.81
CA PHE A 80 -5.11 -6.01 -6.24
C PHE A 80 -5.82 -7.36 -6.43
N ILE A 81 -5.80 -7.89 -7.67
CA ILE A 81 -6.45 -9.16 -8.01
C ILE A 81 -5.81 -10.30 -7.21
N LEU A 82 -4.48 -10.31 -7.12
CA LEU A 82 -3.71 -11.31 -6.40
C LEU A 82 -4.02 -11.30 -4.90
N TYR A 83 -4.05 -10.13 -4.26
CA TYR A 83 -4.41 -10.01 -2.85
C TYR A 83 -5.84 -10.49 -2.59
N ASN A 84 -6.78 -10.15 -3.48
CA ASN A 84 -8.17 -10.59 -3.36
C ASN A 84 -8.29 -12.12 -3.49
N LEU A 85 -7.75 -12.71 -4.56
CA LEU A 85 -7.85 -14.15 -4.81
C LEU A 85 -7.13 -14.99 -3.76
N ILE A 86 -5.93 -14.58 -3.34
CA ILE A 86 -5.20 -15.28 -2.27
C ILE A 86 -5.95 -15.17 -0.95
N GLY A 87 -6.52 -14.01 -0.65
CA GLY A 87 -7.37 -13.80 0.53
C GLY A 87 -8.59 -14.74 0.53
N ILE A 88 -9.27 -14.88 -0.60
CA ILE A 88 -10.40 -15.81 -0.79
C ILE A 88 -9.96 -17.27 -0.55
N ILE A 89 -8.80 -17.67 -1.08
CA ILE A 89 -8.28 -19.02 -0.85
C ILE A 89 -8.05 -19.28 0.64
N TYR A 90 -7.41 -18.35 1.36
CA TYR A 90 -7.22 -18.51 2.80
C TYR A 90 -8.53 -18.53 3.58
N MET A 91 -9.51 -17.73 3.17
CA MET A 91 -10.86 -17.78 3.73
C MET A 91 -11.51 -19.16 3.52
N TYR A 92 -11.35 -19.78 2.36
CA TYR A 92 -11.83 -21.14 2.10
C TYR A 92 -11.11 -22.20 2.92
N HIS A 93 -9.86 -21.95 3.32
CA HIS A 93 -9.07 -22.83 4.18
C HIS A 93 -9.28 -22.57 5.69
N ASP A 94 -10.29 -21.79 6.07
CA ASP A 94 -10.58 -21.40 7.47
C ASP A 94 -9.36 -20.75 8.16
N ASP A 95 -8.50 -20.04 7.39
CA ASP A 95 -7.41 -19.20 7.89
C ASP A 95 -7.80 -17.71 7.79
N GLU A 96 -8.74 -17.30 8.64
CA GLU A 96 -9.31 -15.94 8.64
C GLU A 96 -8.23 -14.88 8.84
N GLN A 97 -7.18 -15.19 9.62
CA GLN A 97 -6.12 -14.23 9.87
C GLN A 97 -5.30 -13.94 8.61
N SER A 98 -4.91 -14.98 7.87
CA SER A 98 -4.21 -14.81 6.60
C SER A 98 -5.10 -14.16 5.55
N ALA A 99 -6.38 -14.53 5.50
CA ALA A 99 -7.35 -13.88 4.61
C ALA A 99 -7.42 -12.37 4.87
N LEU A 100 -7.58 -11.96 6.14
CA LEU A 100 -7.60 -10.55 6.52
C LEU A 100 -6.30 -9.83 6.20
N ASP A 101 -5.13 -10.44 6.44
CA ASP A 101 -3.82 -9.85 6.12
C ASP A 101 -3.74 -9.50 4.61
N TYR A 102 -4.18 -10.40 3.72
CA TYR A 102 -4.20 -10.14 2.27
C TYR A 102 -5.26 -9.10 1.88
N PHE A 103 -6.46 -9.17 2.42
CA PHE A 103 -7.50 -8.18 2.12
C PHE A 103 -7.10 -6.77 2.57
N PHE A 104 -6.45 -6.62 3.74
CA PHE A 104 -5.95 -5.32 4.20
C PHE A 104 -4.81 -4.77 3.33
N ASN A 105 -3.90 -5.63 2.82
CA ASN A 105 -2.91 -5.19 1.84
C ASN A 105 -3.58 -4.65 0.56
N GLY A 106 -4.65 -5.31 0.11
CA GLY A 106 -5.45 -4.83 -1.02
C GLY A 106 -6.17 -3.50 -0.72
N ILE A 107 -6.69 -3.30 0.50
CA ILE A 107 -7.28 -2.02 0.92
C ILE A 107 -6.24 -0.90 0.86
N GLU A 108 -5.06 -1.09 1.44
CA GLU A 108 -3.98 -0.08 1.41
C GLU A 108 -3.61 0.30 -0.03
N LEU A 109 -3.51 -0.70 -0.93
CA LEU A 109 -3.24 -0.46 -2.34
C LEU A 109 -4.36 0.33 -3.02
N SER A 110 -5.63 -0.05 -2.78
CA SER A 110 -6.79 0.61 -3.37
C SER A 110 -6.99 2.05 -2.87
N GLU A 111 -6.63 2.34 -1.62
CA GLU A 111 -6.59 3.69 -1.06
C GLU A 111 -5.54 4.55 -1.77
N LYS A 112 -4.34 3.99 -2.01
CA LYS A 112 -3.27 4.65 -2.76
C LYS A 112 -3.68 4.95 -4.20
N MET A 113 -4.41 4.04 -4.85
CA MET A 113 -4.94 4.20 -6.21
C MET A 113 -6.20 5.07 -6.27
N ASN A 114 -6.81 5.40 -5.13
CA ASN A 114 -8.11 6.07 -5.01
C ASN A 114 -9.24 5.34 -5.76
N ASP A 115 -9.21 3.99 -5.75
CA ASP A 115 -10.20 3.14 -6.42
C ASP A 115 -11.23 2.60 -5.42
N LYS A 116 -12.42 3.23 -5.41
CA LYS A 116 -13.49 2.88 -4.47
C LYS A 116 -14.17 1.55 -4.77
N MET A 117 -14.20 1.11 -6.03
CA MET A 117 -14.77 -0.20 -6.38
C MET A 117 -13.89 -1.34 -5.85
N MET A 118 -12.57 -1.20 -6.01
CA MET A 118 -11.63 -2.14 -5.41
C MET A 118 -11.77 -2.19 -3.88
N GLN A 119 -11.91 -1.04 -3.22
CA GLN A 119 -12.15 -0.98 -1.77
C GLN A 119 -13.44 -1.70 -1.38
N ALA A 120 -14.53 -1.46 -2.11
CA ALA A 120 -15.82 -2.09 -1.86
C ALA A 120 -15.71 -3.62 -1.92
N THR A 121 -15.11 -4.18 -2.98
CA THR A 121 -14.94 -5.63 -3.13
C THR A 121 -14.24 -6.26 -1.92
N LEU A 122 -13.15 -5.63 -1.46
CA LEU A 122 -12.40 -6.15 -0.31
C LEU A 122 -13.16 -5.98 1.01
N LEU A 123 -13.91 -4.88 1.19
CA LEU A 123 -14.73 -4.66 2.38
C LEU A 123 -15.84 -5.71 2.51
N SER A 124 -16.45 -6.14 1.40
CA SER A 124 -17.41 -7.25 1.39
C SER A 124 -16.77 -8.55 1.88
N ASN A 125 -15.59 -8.90 1.36
CA ASN A 125 -14.86 -10.10 1.80
C ASN A 125 -14.44 -10.02 3.28
N ILE A 126 -13.98 -8.86 3.75
CA ILE A 126 -13.63 -8.64 5.17
C ILE A 126 -14.89 -8.77 6.05
N ALA A 127 -16.03 -8.23 5.60
CA ALA A 127 -17.30 -8.37 6.31
C ALA A 127 -17.69 -9.84 6.46
N TYR A 128 -17.56 -10.63 5.39
CA TYR A 128 -17.82 -12.07 5.42
C TYR A 128 -16.90 -12.79 6.42
N VAL A 129 -15.60 -12.51 6.42
CA VAL A 129 -14.65 -13.12 7.39
C VAL A 129 -15.04 -12.77 8.83
N TYR A 130 -15.38 -11.52 9.12
CA TYR A 130 -15.84 -11.15 10.46
C TYR A 130 -17.17 -11.83 10.84
N ARG A 131 -18.07 -12.05 9.88
CA ARG A 131 -19.34 -12.74 10.09
C ARG A 131 -19.13 -14.18 10.51
N ILE A 132 -18.31 -14.94 9.78
CA ILE A 132 -18.01 -16.35 10.11
C ILE A 132 -17.23 -16.49 11.42
N ALA A 133 -16.41 -15.50 11.78
CA ALA A 133 -15.68 -15.44 13.05
C ALA A 133 -16.58 -15.00 14.23
N GLY A 134 -17.88 -14.75 14.03
CA GLY A 134 -18.82 -14.30 15.06
C GLY A 134 -18.63 -12.85 15.52
N ALA A 135 -17.79 -12.08 14.84
CA ALA A 135 -17.51 -10.67 15.15
C ALA A 135 -18.53 -9.73 14.47
N TYR A 136 -19.81 -9.95 14.75
CA TYR A 136 -20.95 -9.34 14.03
C TYR A 136 -20.92 -7.81 13.99
N ASP A 137 -20.48 -7.13 15.05
CA ASP A 137 -20.38 -5.66 15.06
C ASP A 137 -19.32 -5.13 14.08
N LYS A 138 -18.25 -5.90 13.88
CA LYS A 138 -17.24 -5.56 12.88
C LYS A 138 -17.74 -5.88 11.47
N ALA A 139 -18.41 -7.00 11.30
CA ALA A 139 -19.05 -7.39 10.03
C ALA A 139 -20.02 -6.31 9.57
N GLU A 140 -20.95 -5.88 10.43
CA GLU A 140 -21.92 -4.83 10.10
C GLU A 140 -21.25 -3.52 9.68
N ARG A 141 -20.22 -3.06 10.42
CA ARG A 141 -19.47 -1.85 10.04
C ARG A 141 -18.80 -1.98 8.67
N MET A 142 -18.26 -3.15 8.32
CA MET A 142 -17.62 -3.38 7.02
C MET A 142 -18.67 -3.44 5.90
N THR A 143 -19.81 -4.07 6.14
CA THR A 143 -20.95 -4.11 5.21
C THR A 143 -21.50 -2.70 4.95
N ASP A 144 -21.67 -1.87 6.00
CA ASP A 144 -22.13 -0.48 5.83
C ASP A 144 -21.11 0.35 5.03
N ARG A 145 -19.81 0.18 5.30
CA ARG A 145 -18.74 0.86 4.56
C ARG A 145 -18.63 0.40 3.10
N PHE A 146 -18.81 -0.89 2.85
CA PHE A 146 -18.93 -1.45 1.49
C PHE A 146 -20.01 -0.70 0.69
N TYR A 147 -21.23 -0.63 1.23
CA TYR A 147 -22.35 0.02 0.54
C TYR A 147 -22.09 1.52 0.32
N GLN A 148 -21.50 2.21 1.30
CA GLN A 148 -21.10 3.60 1.15
C GLN A 148 -20.12 3.78 -0.01
N MET A 149 -19.09 2.92 -0.12
CA MET A 149 -18.10 3.00 -1.21
C MET A 149 -18.73 2.79 -2.58
N ILE A 150 -19.65 1.84 -2.70
CA ILE A 150 -20.42 1.61 -3.94
C ILE A 150 -21.22 2.86 -4.31
N CYS A 151 -21.96 3.44 -3.38
CA CYS A 151 -22.75 4.66 -3.63
C CYS A 151 -21.87 5.85 -4.07
N GLU A 152 -20.64 5.94 -3.54
CA GLU A 152 -19.69 6.99 -3.91
C GLU A 152 -18.99 6.73 -5.26
N ALA A 153 -18.86 5.47 -5.67
CA ALA A 153 -18.14 5.07 -6.89
C ALA A 153 -19.02 5.07 -8.14
N THR A 154 -20.32 4.85 -7.98
CA THR A 154 -21.24 4.65 -9.11
C THR A 154 -22.09 5.89 -9.39
N GLU A 155 -21.89 6.50 -10.57
CA GLU A 155 -22.82 7.50 -11.14
C GLU A 155 -24.09 6.84 -11.76
N ASN A 156 -24.07 5.52 -11.96
CA ASN A 156 -25.11 4.77 -12.68
C ASN A 156 -26.05 4.03 -11.71
N LYS A 157 -27.31 4.49 -11.64
CA LYS A 157 -28.34 4.01 -10.69
C LYS A 157 -28.68 2.51 -10.80
N SER A 158 -28.47 1.85 -11.94
CA SER A 158 -28.81 0.43 -12.13
C SER A 158 -27.87 -0.51 -11.38
N ASN A 159 -26.57 -0.23 -11.38
CA ASN A 159 -25.59 -1.04 -10.65
C ASN A 159 -25.77 -0.87 -9.13
N VAL A 160 -26.02 0.36 -8.67
CA VAL A 160 -26.32 0.63 -7.24
C VAL A 160 -27.50 -0.18 -6.71
N GLN A 161 -28.48 -0.51 -7.56
CA GLN A 161 -29.66 -1.29 -7.13
C GLN A 161 -29.30 -2.77 -6.85
N LEU A 162 -28.44 -3.39 -7.68
CA LEU A 162 -27.97 -4.77 -7.44
C LEU A 162 -27.10 -4.85 -6.19
N ASP A 163 -26.19 -3.90 -6.03
CA ASP A 163 -25.32 -3.81 -4.85
C ASP A 163 -26.12 -3.56 -3.56
N ARG A 164 -27.24 -2.84 -3.67
CA ARG A 164 -28.17 -2.64 -2.56
C ARG A 164 -28.85 -3.94 -2.15
N ILE A 165 -29.26 -4.78 -3.09
CA ILE A 165 -29.87 -6.09 -2.78
C ILE A 165 -28.87 -6.95 -2.01
N SER A 166 -27.60 -7.04 -2.47
CA SER A 166 -26.56 -7.76 -1.75
C SER A 166 -26.35 -7.22 -0.34
N TYR A 167 -26.24 -5.90 -0.18
CA TYR A 167 -26.09 -5.23 1.11
C TYR A 167 -27.21 -5.56 2.08
N GLU A 168 -28.47 -5.44 1.65
CA GLU A 168 -29.63 -5.72 2.51
C GLU A 168 -29.71 -7.22 2.84
N THR A 169 -29.39 -8.10 1.89
CA THR A 169 -29.33 -9.56 2.09
C THR A 169 -28.29 -9.94 3.14
N ASP A 170 -27.10 -9.34 3.09
CA ASP A 170 -26.04 -9.55 4.10
C ASP A 170 -26.48 -9.03 5.48
N LYS A 171 -27.14 -7.87 5.55
CA LYS A 171 -27.65 -7.33 6.82
C LYS A 171 -28.75 -8.20 7.41
N ILE A 172 -29.65 -8.72 6.60
CA ILE A 172 -30.67 -9.68 7.05
C ILE A 172 -29.99 -10.89 7.70
N GLY A 173 -29.01 -11.48 7.02
CA GLY A 173 -28.22 -12.61 7.55
C GLY A 173 -27.53 -12.27 8.88
N LEU A 174 -26.92 -11.10 9.01
CA LEU A 174 -26.30 -10.65 10.26
C LEU A 174 -27.30 -10.52 11.41
N TYR A 175 -28.49 -9.95 11.18
CA TYR A 175 -29.51 -9.82 12.21
C TYR A 175 -30.05 -11.18 12.65
N LEU A 176 -30.25 -12.12 11.71
CA LEU A 176 -30.66 -13.47 12.04
C LEU A 176 -29.61 -14.21 12.88
N GLN A 177 -28.34 -14.09 12.54
CA GLN A 177 -27.24 -14.69 13.32
C GLN A 177 -27.07 -14.07 14.71
N ARG A 178 -27.48 -12.82 14.90
CA ARG A 178 -27.56 -12.17 16.22
C ARG A 178 -28.82 -12.53 16.99
N ASN A 179 -29.70 -13.34 16.43
CA ASN A 179 -31.03 -13.64 16.96
C ASN A 179 -31.92 -12.38 17.12
N GLU A 180 -31.88 -11.50 16.11
CA GLU A 180 -32.67 -10.27 15.99
C GLU A 180 -33.71 -10.39 14.82
N PRO A 181 -34.63 -11.35 14.86
CA PRO A 181 -35.49 -11.68 13.72
C PRO A 181 -36.47 -10.55 13.33
N ASP A 182 -36.85 -9.69 14.26
CA ASP A 182 -37.76 -8.58 13.96
C ASP A 182 -37.10 -7.51 13.09
N ARG A 183 -35.82 -7.21 13.35
CA ARG A 183 -35.01 -6.31 12.47
C ARG A 183 -34.77 -6.92 11.09
N ALA A 184 -34.48 -8.22 11.05
CA ALA A 184 -34.37 -8.95 9.78
C ALA A 184 -35.69 -8.87 8.97
N TRP A 185 -36.82 -9.05 9.63
CA TRP A 185 -38.12 -9.03 8.97
C TRP A 185 -38.46 -7.68 8.33
N GLU A 186 -38.09 -6.57 8.96
CA GLU A 186 -38.29 -5.23 8.38
C GLU A 186 -37.59 -5.09 7.02
N LEU A 187 -36.35 -5.56 6.89
CA LEU A 187 -35.62 -5.54 5.61
C LEU A 187 -36.20 -6.56 4.61
N MET A 188 -36.62 -7.73 5.07
CA MET A 188 -37.20 -8.78 4.23
C MET A 188 -38.50 -8.36 3.54
N GLN A 189 -39.18 -7.31 4.03
CA GLN A 189 -40.41 -6.76 3.41
C GLN A 189 -40.11 -5.78 2.27
N LEU A 190 -38.85 -5.38 2.04
CA LEU A 190 -38.49 -4.50 0.93
C LEU A 190 -38.82 -5.16 -0.41
N SER A 191 -39.37 -4.37 -1.34
CA SER A 191 -39.81 -4.86 -2.66
C SER A 191 -38.63 -5.45 -3.45
N GLU A 192 -37.45 -4.88 -3.32
CA GLU A 192 -36.21 -5.32 -3.95
C GLU A 192 -35.80 -6.72 -3.45
N ILE A 193 -35.86 -6.96 -2.14
CA ILE A 193 -35.57 -8.26 -1.54
C ILE A 193 -36.64 -9.30 -1.94
N GLN A 194 -37.89 -8.90 -2.02
CA GLN A 194 -38.96 -9.80 -2.49
C GLN A 194 -38.77 -10.22 -3.96
N ALA A 195 -38.25 -9.35 -4.79
CA ALA A 195 -37.96 -9.59 -6.20
C ALA A 195 -36.62 -10.32 -6.46
N ASP A 196 -35.73 -10.41 -5.47
CA ASP A 196 -34.46 -11.12 -5.59
C ASP A 196 -34.66 -12.63 -5.84
N THR A 197 -33.81 -13.22 -6.67
CA THR A 197 -33.81 -14.66 -6.99
C THR A 197 -32.53 -15.38 -6.50
N GLY A 198 -31.65 -14.64 -5.85
CA GLY A 198 -30.39 -15.18 -5.31
C GLY A 198 -30.60 -16.15 -4.15
N VAL A 199 -29.71 -17.14 -4.03
CA VAL A 199 -29.76 -18.18 -3.00
C VAL A 199 -29.78 -17.60 -1.58
N GLY A 200 -29.03 -16.52 -1.34
CA GLY A 200 -28.93 -15.85 -0.03
C GLY A 200 -30.29 -15.41 0.54
N LYS A 201 -31.18 -14.92 -0.32
CA LYS A 201 -32.58 -14.62 0.08
C LYS A 201 -33.27 -15.83 0.71
N TYR A 202 -33.25 -16.96 0.04
CA TYR A 202 -33.98 -18.16 0.48
C TYR A 202 -33.35 -18.75 1.74
N ILE A 203 -32.05 -18.68 1.91
CA ILE A 203 -31.34 -19.03 3.14
C ILE A 203 -31.78 -18.14 4.29
N ASN A 204 -31.85 -16.83 4.09
CA ASN A 204 -32.34 -15.90 5.09
C ASN A 204 -33.79 -16.15 5.48
N PHE A 205 -34.69 -16.43 4.51
CA PHE A 205 -36.08 -16.80 4.81
C PHE A 205 -36.16 -18.12 5.57
N ALA A 206 -35.37 -19.14 5.20
CA ALA A 206 -35.31 -20.39 5.94
C ALA A 206 -34.88 -20.17 7.39
N SER A 207 -33.81 -19.39 7.60
CA SER A 207 -33.32 -19.04 8.94
C SER A 207 -34.38 -18.29 9.77
N TYR A 208 -35.04 -17.28 9.18
CA TYR A 208 -36.09 -16.54 9.85
C TYR A 208 -37.22 -17.45 10.33
N TYR A 209 -37.79 -18.30 9.44
CA TYR A 209 -38.88 -19.20 9.79
C TYR A 209 -38.44 -20.30 10.76
N GLY A 210 -37.18 -20.75 10.68
CA GLY A 210 -36.59 -21.65 11.69
C GLY A 210 -36.62 -21.03 13.08
N ILE A 211 -36.12 -19.78 13.23
CA ILE A 211 -36.14 -19.02 14.49
C ILE A 211 -37.57 -18.81 15.01
N LYS A 212 -38.54 -18.56 14.13
CA LYS A 212 -39.97 -18.39 14.51
C LYS A 212 -40.71 -19.72 14.77
N GLY A 213 -40.06 -20.89 14.55
CA GLY A 213 -40.66 -22.22 14.77
C GLY A 213 -41.65 -22.65 13.68
N ASP A 214 -41.70 -21.98 12.53
CA ASP A 214 -42.49 -22.43 11.39
C ASP A 214 -41.67 -23.42 10.53
N HIS A 215 -41.64 -24.67 10.97
CA HIS A 215 -40.86 -25.74 10.33
C HIS A 215 -41.29 -25.99 8.87
N LYS A 216 -42.57 -25.75 8.54
CA LYS A 216 -43.07 -25.96 7.17
C LYS A 216 -42.49 -24.92 6.21
N GLN A 217 -42.55 -23.65 6.57
CA GLN A 217 -41.95 -22.58 5.76
C GLN A 217 -40.44 -22.69 5.71
N CYS A 218 -39.78 -22.98 6.83
CA CYS A 218 -38.34 -23.23 6.89
C CYS A 218 -37.94 -24.33 5.89
N ALA A 219 -38.59 -25.50 5.93
CA ALA A 219 -38.31 -26.61 5.01
C ALA A 219 -38.53 -26.23 3.54
N MET A 220 -39.59 -25.50 3.23
CA MET A 220 -39.87 -25.03 1.86
C MET A 220 -38.78 -24.12 1.32
N TYR A 221 -38.30 -23.17 2.11
CA TYR A 221 -37.24 -22.26 1.69
C TYR A 221 -35.88 -22.97 1.59
N ILE A 222 -35.60 -23.96 2.44
CA ILE A 222 -34.44 -24.86 2.30
C ILE A 222 -34.49 -25.58 0.94
N ASP A 223 -35.63 -26.19 0.57
CA ASP A 223 -35.77 -26.91 -0.70
C ASP A 223 -35.55 -25.97 -1.91
N THR A 224 -36.06 -24.74 -1.82
CA THR A 224 -35.86 -23.73 -2.87
C THR A 224 -34.38 -23.34 -2.98
N ALA A 225 -33.69 -23.09 -1.86
CA ALA A 225 -32.27 -22.77 -1.85
C ALA A 225 -31.43 -23.92 -2.44
N MET A 226 -31.71 -25.15 -2.06
CA MET A 226 -31.02 -26.35 -2.59
C MET A 226 -31.24 -26.55 -4.09
N SER A 227 -32.44 -26.25 -4.60
CA SER A 227 -32.73 -26.29 -6.04
C SER A 227 -31.84 -25.30 -6.82
N ILE A 228 -31.73 -24.07 -6.32
CA ILE A 228 -30.85 -23.05 -6.96
C ILE A 228 -29.40 -23.49 -6.96
N LEU A 229 -28.91 -24.04 -5.84
CA LEU A 229 -27.53 -24.51 -5.72
C LEU A 229 -27.21 -25.67 -6.70
N SER A 230 -28.20 -26.46 -7.08
CA SER A 230 -28.04 -27.57 -8.05
C SER A 230 -27.93 -27.10 -9.51
N GLU A 231 -28.33 -25.85 -9.83
CA GLU A 231 -28.43 -25.34 -11.21
C GLU A 231 -27.21 -24.57 -11.72
N GLY A 232 -26.12 -24.40 -10.92
CA GLY A 232 -24.93 -23.77 -11.49
C GLY A 232 -24.10 -22.87 -10.59
N VAL A 233 -24.09 -23.09 -9.29
CA VAL A 233 -23.17 -22.39 -8.39
C VAL A 233 -21.80 -23.09 -8.37
N ASN A 234 -20.70 -22.34 -8.26
CA ASN A 234 -19.36 -22.87 -8.06
C ASN A 234 -19.37 -23.89 -6.90
N ARG A 235 -18.74 -25.05 -7.10
CA ARG A 235 -18.71 -26.18 -6.18
C ARG A 235 -18.32 -25.79 -4.74
N TYR A 236 -17.29 -24.96 -4.57
CA TYR A 236 -16.83 -24.49 -3.26
C TYR A 236 -17.85 -23.62 -2.57
N GLU A 237 -18.40 -22.68 -3.30
CA GLU A 237 -19.44 -21.78 -2.82
C GLU A 237 -20.72 -22.54 -2.46
N SER A 238 -21.08 -23.54 -3.25
CA SER A 238 -22.20 -24.43 -2.99
C SER A 238 -22.04 -25.15 -1.63
N ILE A 239 -20.87 -25.67 -1.31
CA ILE A 239 -20.59 -26.33 -0.02
C ILE A 239 -20.76 -25.36 1.15
N LEU A 240 -20.30 -24.10 1.03
CA LEU A 240 -20.47 -23.11 2.09
C LEU A 240 -21.94 -22.81 2.38
N TYR A 241 -22.75 -22.62 1.34
CA TYR A 241 -24.20 -22.42 1.49
C TYR A 241 -24.88 -23.67 2.05
N GLN A 242 -24.51 -24.86 1.62
CA GLN A 242 -25.06 -26.11 2.15
C GLN A 242 -24.76 -26.25 3.65
N PHE A 243 -23.58 -25.90 4.10
CA PHE A 243 -23.23 -25.92 5.54
C PHE A 243 -24.06 -24.91 6.36
N GLU A 244 -24.34 -23.75 5.79
CA GLU A 244 -25.24 -22.78 6.42
C GLU A 244 -26.68 -23.32 6.50
N ILE A 245 -27.15 -23.96 5.44
CA ILE A 245 -28.48 -24.59 5.38
C ILE A 245 -28.56 -25.77 6.36
N ILE A 246 -27.55 -26.63 6.47
CA ILE A 246 -27.50 -27.72 7.46
C ILE A 246 -27.64 -27.16 8.87
N ARG A 247 -26.90 -26.10 9.21
CA ARG A 247 -27.01 -25.45 10.52
C ARG A 247 -28.44 -24.95 10.79
N ILE A 248 -29.03 -24.25 9.82
CA ILE A 248 -30.44 -23.78 9.92
C ILE A 248 -31.40 -24.95 10.15
N ALA A 249 -31.23 -26.04 9.42
CA ALA A 249 -32.10 -27.20 9.56
C ALA A 249 -31.95 -27.88 10.93
N ILE A 250 -30.74 -28.00 11.46
CA ILE A 250 -30.47 -28.52 12.81
C ILE A 250 -31.11 -27.62 13.86
N ASP A 251 -30.89 -26.31 13.80
CA ASP A 251 -31.42 -25.33 14.74
C ASP A 251 -32.98 -25.30 14.73
N ALA A 252 -33.55 -25.58 13.57
CA ALA A 252 -35.00 -25.70 13.42
C ALA A 252 -35.56 -27.12 13.79
N GLY A 253 -34.70 -28.07 14.18
CA GLY A 253 -35.13 -29.44 14.52
C GLY A 253 -35.54 -30.30 13.29
N LEU A 254 -35.13 -29.91 12.08
CA LEU A 254 -35.40 -30.62 10.82
C LEU A 254 -34.25 -31.61 10.51
N TYR A 255 -34.02 -32.56 11.43
CA TYR A 255 -32.80 -33.42 11.42
C TYR A 255 -32.70 -34.34 10.20
N GLU A 256 -33.85 -34.94 9.73
CA GLU A 256 -33.84 -35.75 8.52
C GLU A 256 -33.47 -34.95 7.28
N LYS A 257 -33.94 -33.70 7.18
CA LYS A 257 -33.55 -32.79 6.09
C LYS A 257 -32.08 -32.37 6.19
N ALA A 258 -31.61 -32.06 7.39
CA ALA A 258 -30.19 -31.78 7.64
C ALA A 258 -29.29 -32.95 7.22
N LEU A 259 -29.73 -34.19 7.52
CA LEU A 259 -29.00 -35.41 7.11
C LEU A 259 -28.92 -35.53 5.59
N GLN A 260 -30.04 -35.40 4.89
CA GLN A 260 -30.07 -35.45 3.41
C GLN A 260 -29.10 -34.42 2.78
N ILE A 261 -29.08 -33.18 3.29
CA ILE A 261 -28.22 -32.16 2.77
C ILE A 261 -26.75 -32.48 3.09
N SER A 262 -26.48 -33.05 4.28
CA SER A 262 -25.11 -33.49 4.65
C SER A 262 -24.57 -34.59 3.75
N GLU A 263 -25.42 -35.48 3.24
CA GLU A 263 -25.07 -36.52 2.27
C GLU A 263 -24.75 -35.91 0.91
N ILE A 264 -25.56 -34.97 0.42
CA ILE A 264 -25.26 -34.21 -0.82
C ILE A 264 -23.95 -33.45 -0.70
N SER A 265 -23.69 -32.82 0.47
CA SER A 265 -22.43 -32.11 0.73
C SER A 265 -21.24 -33.06 0.69
N GLU A 266 -21.35 -34.27 1.25
CA GLU A 266 -20.29 -35.28 1.21
C GLU A 266 -19.96 -35.70 -0.22
N GLU A 267 -20.97 -35.92 -1.07
CA GLU A 267 -20.78 -36.25 -2.48
C GLU A 267 -20.05 -35.15 -3.29
N LEU A 268 -20.28 -33.88 -2.90
CA LEU A 268 -19.57 -32.74 -3.49
C LEU A 268 -18.17 -32.57 -2.95
N MET A 269 -17.85 -33.13 -1.76
CA MET A 269 -16.53 -33.04 -1.13
C MET A 269 -15.63 -34.16 -1.67
N GLU A 270 -14.79 -33.87 -2.69
CA GLU A 270 -13.76 -34.80 -3.19
C GLU A 270 -12.53 -34.82 -2.27
N GLU A 271 -11.59 -35.78 -2.56
CA GLU A 271 -10.37 -36.01 -1.78
C GLU A 271 -9.47 -34.78 -1.57
N ASN A 272 -9.61 -33.72 -2.38
CA ASN A 272 -8.78 -32.51 -2.33
C ASN A 272 -9.44 -31.32 -1.59
N ILE A 273 -10.56 -31.53 -0.91
CA ILE A 273 -11.18 -30.47 -0.11
C ILE A 273 -10.50 -30.37 1.25
N ASN A 274 -10.31 -29.12 1.71
CA ASN A 274 -9.77 -28.78 3.02
C ASN A 274 -10.34 -29.68 4.12
N ILE A 275 -9.46 -30.32 4.88
CA ILE A 275 -9.80 -31.25 5.96
C ILE A 275 -10.72 -30.60 7.02
N GLY A 276 -10.64 -29.28 7.24
CA GLY A 276 -11.53 -28.55 8.14
C GLY A 276 -13.00 -28.63 7.74
N LYS A 277 -13.32 -28.73 6.45
CA LYS A 277 -14.70 -28.95 5.99
C LYS A 277 -15.21 -30.35 6.37
N TRP A 278 -14.35 -31.35 6.31
CA TRP A 278 -14.67 -32.71 6.80
C TRP A 278 -14.93 -32.74 8.31
N VAL A 279 -14.12 -32.05 9.09
CA VAL A 279 -14.33 -31.90 10.54
C VAL A 279 -15.71 -31.27 10.80
N LYS A 280 -16.03 -30.18 10.10
CA LYS A 280 -17.30 -29.48 10.26
C LYS A 280 -18.51 -30.34 9.87
N LEU A 281 -18.41 -31.06 8.74
CA LEU A 281 -19.46 -31.97 8.28
C LEU A 281 -19.72 -33.10 9.30
N MET A 282 -18.65 -33.71 9.82
CA MET A 282 -18.79 -34.74 10.85
C MET A 282 -19.36 -34.18 12.14
N GLY A 283 -19.01 -32.96 12.53
CA GLY A 283 -19.63 -32.28 13.65
C GLY A 283 -21.14 -32.13 13.51
N TYR A 284 -21.61 -31.73 12.34
CA TYR A 284 -23.06 -31.67 12.04
C TYR A 284 -23.71 -33.05 12.10
N ARG A 285 -23.09 -34.09 11.55
CA ARG A 285 -23.62 -35.45 11.58
C ARG A 285 -23.72 -36.01 13.01
N ILE A 286 -22.76 -35.69 13.89
CA ILE A 286 -22.85 -36.05 15.30
C ILE A 286 -24.12 -35.47 15.91
N GLU A 287 -24.35 -34.15 15.77
CA GLU A 287 -25.56 -33.49 16.29
C GLU A 287 -26.86 -34.12 15.72
N ILE A 288 -26.85 -34.42 14.43
CA ILE A 288 -28.02 -35.02 13.75
C ILE A 288 -28.27 -36.45 14.27
N TYR A 289 -27.26 -37.31 14.33
CA TYR A 289 -27.39 -38.69 14.75
C TYR A 289 -27.75 -38.82 16.24
N GLU A 290 -27.20 -37.91 17.10
CA GLU A 290 -27.63 -37.81 18.50
C GLU A 290 -29.13 -37.51 18.61
N ALA A 291 -29.63 -36.54 17.83
CA ALA A 291 -31.02 -36.13 17.86
C ALA A 291 -31.97 -37.22 17.31
N LEU A 292 -31.54 -37.96 16.28
CA LEU A 292 -32.30 -39.07 15.66
C LEU A 292 -32.15 -40.38 16.43
N GLY A 293 -31.22 -40.51 17.39
CA GLY A 293 -30.98 -41.74 18.15
C GLY A 293 -30.32 -42.86 17.34
N CYS A 294 -29.56 -42.51 16.29
CA CYS A 294 -28.85 -43.44 15.41
C CYS A 294 -27.47 -43.81 15.99
N THR A 295 -27.41 -44.83 16.86
CA THR A 295 -26.21 -45.14 17.67
C THR A 295 -25.02 -45.67 16.88
N ASP A 296 -25.24 -46.45 15.82
CA ASP A 296 -24.17 -47.03 15.01
C ASP A 296 -23.53 -45.98 14.11
N GLU A 297 -24.34 -45.17 13.45
CA GLU A 297 -23.92 -44.05 12.61
C GLU A 297 -23.22 -42.95 13.46
N LEU A 298 -23.73 -42.69 14.67
CA LEU A 298 -23.12 -41.77 15.62
C LEU A 298 -21.69 -42.20 16.01
N SER A 299 -21.50 -43.48 16.29
CA SER A 299 -20.19 -44.04 16.63
C SER A 299 -19.18 -43.88 15.49
N GLU A 300 -19.61 -44.14 14.25
CA GLU A 300 -18.76 -43.95 13.07
C GLU A 300 -18.48 -42.47 12.78
N ALA A 301 -19.47 -41.58 12.97
CA ALA A 301 -19.28 -40.14 12.83
C ALA A 301 -18.26 -39.60 13.83
N TYR A 302 -18.30 -40.01 15.11
CA TYR A 302 -17.27 -39.65 16.10
C TYR A 302 -15.88 -40.13 15.70
N LYS A 303 -15.76 -41.37 15.22
CA LYS A 303 -14.46 -41.90 14.78
C LYS A 303 -13.87 -41.06 13.64
N ARG A 304 -14.65 -40.81 12.60
CA ARG A 304 -14.21 -39.97 11.46
C ARG A 304 -13.92 -38.54 11.88
N TYR A 305 -14.72 -37.98 12.81
CA TYR A 305 -14.46 -36.65 13.37
C TYR A 305 -13.08 -36.57 13.99
N PHE A 306 -12.73 -37.48 14.90
CA PHE A 306 -11.42 -37.48 15.58
C PHE A 306 -10.25 -37.72 14.63
N GLU A 307 -10.42 -38.56 13.60
CA GLU A 307 -9.40 -38.77 12.57
C GLU A 307 -9.13 -37.46 11.80
N TYR A 308 -10.17 -36.78 11.32
CA TYR A 308 -10.07 -35.54 10.58
C TYR A 308 -9.58 -34.36 11.46
N ASP A 309 -10.09 -34.27 12.69
CA ASP A 309 -9.70 -33.20 13.64
C ASP A 309 -8.21 -33.29 14.00
N THR A 310 -7.69 -34.49 14.17
CA THR A 310 -6.26 -34.69 14.42
C THR A 310 -5.40 -34.15 13.27
N ILE A 311 -5.77 -34.46 12.02
CA ILE A 311 -5.05 -33.99 10.83
C ILE A 311 -5.19 -32.45 10.73
N TYR A 312 -6.39 -31.93 10.93
CA TYR A 312 -6.69 -30.50 10.85
C TYR A 312 -5.89 -29.67 11.85
N GLU A 313 -5.82 -30.12 13.11
CA GLU A 313 -5.05 -29.45 14.15
C GLU A 313 -3.52 -29.48 13.86
N GLU A 314 -3.01 -30.55 13.24
CA GLU A 314 -1.62 -30.58 12.78
C GLU A 314 -1.36 -29.59 11.63
N GLU A 315 -2.27 -29.50 10.67
CA GLU A 315 -2.18 -28.53 9.56
C GLU A 315 -2.23 -27.09 10.07
N LYS A 316 -3.15 -26.79 11.00
CA LYS A 316 -3.24 -25.46 11.64
C LYS A 316 -1.94 -25.09 12.36
N LYS A 317 -1.33 -26.03 13.08
CA LYS A 317 -0.04 -25.78 13.75
C LYS A 317 1.07 -25.50 12.73
N LYS A 318 1.16 -26.27 11.64
CA LYS A 318 2.12 -26.03 10.56
C LYS A 318 1.91 -24.68 9.89
N ALA A 319 0.66 -24.31 9.60
CA ALA A 319 0.31 -23.02 9.02
C ALA A 319 0.68 -21.86 9.97
N ALA A 320 0.40 -21.99 11.28
CA ALA A 320 0.77 -21.00 12.28
C ALA A 320 2.29 -20.79 12.37
N VAL A 321 3.07 -21.87 12.38
CA VAL A 321 4.55 -21.79 12.38
C VAL A 321 5.06 -21.10 11.14
N THR A 322 4.53 -21.44 9.97
CA THR A 322 4.90 -20.82 8.69
C THR A 322 4.60 -19.32 8.69
N ARG A 323 3.44 -18.92 9.23
CA ARG A 323 3.03 -17.53 9.38
C ARG A 323 3.97 -16.73 10.30
N ILE A 324 4.32 -17.31 11.45
CA ILE A 324 5.29 -16.71 12.38
C ILE A 324 6.65 -16.52 11.70
N ARG A 325 7.14 -17.55 11.00
CA ARG A 325 8.42 -17.47 10.27
C ARG A 325 8.40 -16.33 9.25
N ARG A 326 7.34 -16.22 8.44
CA ARG A 326 7.18 -15.15 7.45
C ARG A 326 7.15 -13.76 8.08
N LYS A 327 6.44 -13.58 9.21
CA LYS A 327 6.45 -12.31 9.96
C LYS A 327 7.85 -11.95 10.49
N ILE A 328 8.59 -12.94 10.98
CA ILE A 328 9.98 -12.74 11.44
C ILE A 328 10.88 -12.34 10.28
N GLU A 329 10.80 -13.01 9.14
CA GLU A 329 11.57 -12.69 7.94
C GLU A 329 11.28 -11.25 7.47
N LEU A 330 10.02 -10.85 7.42
CA LEU A 330 9.62 -9.48 7.06
C LEU A 330 10.21 -8.44 8.02
N ILE A 331 10.19 -8.70 9.34
CA ILE A 331 10.79 -7.80 10.33
C ILE A 331 12.29 -7.65 10.08
N TYR A 332 13.01 -8.74 9.79
CA TYR A 332 14.44 -8.69 9.46
C TYR A 332 14.72 -7.93 8.16
N GLU A 333 13.88 -8.07 7.14
CA GLU A 333 14.02 -7.33 5.89
C GLU A 333 13.82 -5.82 6.09
N ILE A 334 12.79 -5.42 6.85
CA ILE A 334 12.53 -4.02 7.19
C ILE A 334 13.71 -3.42 7.96
N ASP A 335 14.22 -4.13 8.98
CA ASP A 335 15.37 -3.65 9.76
C ASP A 335 16.64 -3.54 8.90
N ARG A 336 16.89 -4.54 8.06
CA ARG A 336 18.02 -4.51 7.10
C ARG A 336 17.91 -3.34 6.13
N LYS A 337 16.74 -3.08 5.58
CA LYS A 337 16.49 -1.93 4.68
C LYS A 337 16.77 -0.61 5.40
N LYS A 338 16.27 -0.45 6.62
CA LYS A 338 16.51 0.72 7.46
C LYS A 338 18.00 0.94 7.76
N GLN A 339 18.74 -0.13 8.06
CA GLN A 339 20.18 -0.06 8.27
C GLN A 339 20.94 0.36 7.00
N ILE A 340 20.54 -0.15 5.83
CA ILE A 340 21.13 0.24 4.54
C ILE A 340 20.87 1.73 4.27
N GLU A 341 19.66 2.21 4.47
CA GLU A 341 19.27 3.62 4.28
C GLU A 341 20.06 4.54 5.23
N GLN A 342 20.19 4.19 6.50
CA GLN A 342 20.98 4.93 7.47
C GLN A 342 22.48 4.96 7.09
N ARG A 343 23.01 3.85 6.58
CA ARG A 343 24.39 3.76 6.13
C ARG A 343 24.66 4.59 4.88
N GLN A 344 23.70 4.60 3.94
CA GLN A 344 23.76 5.45 2.75
C GLN A 344 23.67 6.94 3.11
N ALA A 345 22.78 7.32 4.03
CA ALA A 345 22.67 8.69 4.53
C ALA A 345 23.98 9.16 5.20
N ALA A 346 24.55 8.33 6.08
CA ALA A 346 25.83 8.65 6.73
C ALA A 346 27.02 8.75 5.76
N LEU A 347 27.03 7.97 4.67
CA LEU A 347 28.02 8.07 3.61
C LEU A 347 27.80 9.32 2.73
N SER A 348 26.55 9.70 2.53
CA SER A 348 26.14 10.93 1.83
C SER A 348 26.61 12.17 2.59
N ASP A 349 26.40 12.23 3.90
CA ASP A 349 26.84 13.35 4.75
C ASP A 349 28.37 13.54 4.74
N LYS A 350 29.15 12.47 4.82
CA LYS A 350 30.63 12.55 4.73
C LYS A 350 31.14 13.06 3.37
N ARG A 351 30.39 12.85 2.28
CA ARG A 351 30.71 13.35 0.94
C ARG A 351 30.23 14.77 0.67
N SER A 352 29.38 15.31 1.55
CA SER A 352 28.71 16.60 1.34
C SER A 352 29.58 17.80 1.74
N ASN A 353 30.59 17.62 2.56
CA ASN A 353 31.39 18.71 3.12
C ASN A 353 32.77 18.82 2.49
N ASP A 354 33.31 20.03 2.47
CA ASP A 354 34.71 20.33 2.14
C ASP A 354 35.60 20.00 3.34
N GLU A 355 36.64 19.18 3.12
CA GLU A 355 37.51 18.68 4.19
C GLU A 355 38.30 19.79 4.91
N LEU A 356 38.61 20.89 4.20
CA LEU A 356 39.40 21.99 4.77
C LEU A 356 38.53 22.88 5.66
N THR A 357 37.37 23.29 5.17
CA THR A 357 36.53 24.33 5.80
C THR A 357 35.35 23.79 6.59
N GLY A 358 34.98 22.53 6.36
CA GLY A 358 33.79 21.90 6.95
C GLY A 358 32.46 22.45 6.44
N LEU A 359 32.48 23.38 5.46
CA LEU A 359 31.30 23.86 4.76
C LEU A 359 30.81 22.82 3.74
N TYR A 360 29.62 22.98 3.19
CA TYR A 360 29.20 22.15 2.06
C TYR A 360 30.19 22.30 0.90
N ASN A 361 30.46 21.22 0.18
CA ASN A 361 31.12 21.28 -1.13
C ASN A 361 30.06 21.38 -2.24
N ARG A 362 30.46 21.46 -3.51
CA ARG A 362 29.53 21.55 -4.66
C ARG A 362 28.49 20.42 -4.68
N TRP A 363 28.85 19.21 -4.28
CA TRP A 363 27.93 18.07 -4.25
C TRP A 363 26.93 18.18 -3.10
N GLY A 364 27.39 18.58 -1.92
CA GLY A 364 26.54 18.87 -0.76
C GLY A 364 25.53 20.00 -1.04
N LEU A 365 25.99 21.06 -1.72
CA LEU A 365 25.12 22.15 -2.18
C LEU A 365 23.99 21.61 -3.08
N LYS A 366 24.34 20.80 -4.11
CA LYS A 366 23.38 20.25 -5.06
C LYS A 366 22.28 19.41 -4.41
N ASN A 367 22.62 18.67 -3.35
CA ASN A 367 21.66 17.86 -2.60
C ASN A 367 20.79 18.73 -1.67
N ARG A 368 21.41 19.67 -0.96
CA ARG A 368 20.70 20.53 0.01
C ARG A 368 19.80 21.55 -0.65
N ILE A 369 20.18 22.08 -1.81
CA ILE A 369 19.42 23.11 -2.50
C ILE A 369 18.04 22.64 -2.96
N LYS A 370 17.89 21.37 -3.35
CA LYS A 370 16.60 20.81 -3.73
C LYS A 370 15.59 20.87 -2.60
N GLN A 371 16.02 20.50 -1.40
CA GLN A 371 15.19 20.56 -0.19
C GLN A 371 14.88 22.01 0.18
N PHE A 372 15.88 22.89 0.14
CA PHE A 372 15.75 24.31 0.45
C PHE A 372 14.76 25.01 -0.49
N TYR A 373 14.77 24.68 -1.78
CA TYR A 373 13.79 25.19 -2.75
C TYR A 373 12.37 24.72 -2.44
N SER A 374 12.18 23.45 -2.09
CA SER A 374 10.85 22.92 -1.77
C SER A 374 10.24 23.53 -0.50
N GLU A 375 11.07 23.93 0.45
CA GLU A 375 10.67 24.59 1.69
C GLU A 375 10.31 26.07 1.45
N THR A 376 11.07 26.77 0.59
CA THR A 376 10.88 28.20 0.29
C THR A 376 9.74 28.46 -0.70
N ASP A 377 9.52 27.56 -1.67
CA ASP A 377 8.43 27.69 -2.66
C ASP A 377 7.03 27.69 -2.00
N ARG A 378 6.86 26.94 -0.93
CA ARG A 378 5.65 26.92 -0.14
C ARG A 378 5.34 28.24 0.57
N MET A 379 6.34 29.11 0.76
CA MET A 379 6.22 30.37 1.51
C MET A 379 6.13 31.62 0.60
N ASN A 380 6.27 31.50 -0.72
CA ASN A 380 6.30 32.63 -1.68
C ASN A 380 7.28 33.75 -1.25
N THR A 381 8.50 33.36 -0.87
CA THR A 381 9.54 34.23 -0.29
C THR A 381 10.60 34.63 -1.31
N THR A 382 11.47 35.57 -0.95
CA THR A 382 12.66 35.93 -1.74
C THR A 382 13.79 34.95 -1.47
N LEU A 383 14.59 34.68 -2.49
CA LEU A 383 15.82 33.89 -2.41
C LEU A 383 17.01 34.78 -2.76
N MET A 384 18.05 34.77 -1.92
CA MET A 384 19.35 35.37 -2.19
C MET A 384 20.36 34.28 -2.53
N VAL A 385 21.08 34.46 -3.63
CA VAL A 385 22.30 33.70 -3.96
C VAL A 385 23.46 34.68 -4.00
N ALA A 386 24.52 34.38 -3.28
CA ALA A 386 25.73 35.22 -3.25
C ALA A 386 26.97 34.38 -3.51
N ILE A 387 27.89 34.91 -4.30
CA ILE A 387 29.25 34.35 -4.49
C ILE A 387 30.24 35.32 -3.87
N ALA A 388 31.08 34.79 -3.04
CA ALA A 388 32.16 35.53 -2.36
C ALA A 388 33.49 34.92 -2.73
N ASP A 389 34.48 35.75 -3.00
CA ASP A 389 35.83 35.37 -3.44
C ASP A 389 36.89 36.17 -2.70
N VAL A 390 37.93 35.48 -2.25
CA VAL A 390 39.03 36.10 -1.48
C VAL A 390 39.96 36.88 -2.41
N ASP A 391 40.06 38.18 -2.20
CA ASP A 391 40.84 39.06 -3.06
C ASP A 391 42.33 38.75 -2.98
N PHE A 392 43.00 38.66 -4.14
CA PHE A 392 44.42 38.37 -4.29
C PHE A 392 44.87 37.11 -3.57
N PHE A 393 44.02 36.07 -3.52
CA PHE A 393 44.33 34.84 -2.80
C PHE A 393 45.49 34.05 -3.42
N LYS A 394 45.67 34.10 -4.72
CA LYS A 394 46.82 33.49 -5.39
C LYS A 394 48.14 34.17 -4.95
N GLU A 395 48.19 35.49 -4.99
CA GLU A 395 49.34 36.28 -4.56
C GLU A 395 49.62 36.09 -3.07
N TYR A 396 48.58 35.90 -2.27
CA TYR A 396 48.70 35.55 -0.86
C TYR A 396 49.39 34.18 -0.69
N ASN A 397 48.91 33.15 -1.40
CA ASN A 397 49.53 31.83 -1.37
C ASN A 397 51.00 31.85 -1.84
N ASP A 398 51.27 32.57 -2.91
CA ASP A 398 52.63 32.70 -3.47
C ASP A 398 53.58 33.40 -2.48
N THR A 399 53.05 34.25 -1.59
CA THR A 399 53.85 35.02 -0.63
C THR A 399 54.01 34.29 0.72
N TYR A 400 52.90 33.72 1.26
CA TYR A 400 52.85 33.15 2.62
C TYR A 400 52.75 31.62 2.66
N GLY A 401 52.64 30.99 1.49
CA GLY A 401 52.55 29.54 1.33
C GLY A 401 51.14 28.99 1.55
N HIS A 402 50.89 27.79 1.00
CA HIS A 402 49.57 27.13 1.01
C HIS A 402 49.00 26.86 2.42
N ILE A 403 49.87 26.60 3.43
CA ILE A 403 49.44 26.40 4.82
C ILE A 403 48.81 27.67 5.40
N ALA A 404 49.35 28.84 5.03
CA ALA A 404 48.78 30.13 5.41
C ALA A 404 47.46 30.38 4.67
N GLY A 405 47.38 30.02 3.38
CA GLY A 405 46.15 30.06 2.59
C GLY A 405 45.05 29.19 3.16
N ASP A 406 45.38 27.97 3.58
CA ASP A 406 44.41 27.08 4.23
C ASP A 406 43.81 27.67 5.53
N ARG A 407 44.65 28.32 6.33
CA ARG A 407 44.22 29.03 7.54
C ARG A 407 43.35 30.24 7.20
N CYS A 408 43.68 30.97 6.15
CA CYS A 408 42.88 32.08 5.65
C CYS A 408 41.48 31.61 5.23
N LEU A 409 41.40 30.55 4.43
CA LEU A 409 40.11 29.98 3.99
C LEU A 409 39.25 29.46 5.15
N LYS A 410 39.89 28.84 6.16
CA LYS A 410 39.16 28.44 7.39
C LYS A 410 38.60 29.66 8.13
N CYS A 411 39.39 30.73 8.24
CA CYS A 411 38.93 31.96 8.87
C CYS A 411 37.75 32.59 8.12
N VAL A 412 37.82 32.67 6.80
CA VAL A 412 36.69 33.16 5.96
C VAL A 412 35.46 32.27 6.15
N ALA A 413 35.61 30.94 6.13
CA ALA A 413 34.51 30.00 6.34
C ALA A 413 33.86 30.19 7.72
N ASP A 414 34.65 30.39 8.77
CA ASP A 414 34.15 30.63 10.13
C ASP A 414 33.37 31.95 10.22
N ILE A 415 33.81 33.01 9.57
CA ILE A 415 33.14 34.29 9.52
C ILE A 415 31.81 34.17 8.77
N LEU A 416 31.79 33.48 7.63
CA LEU A 416 30.56 33.22 6.88
C LEU A 416 29.58 32.42 7.75
N ARG A 417 30.02 31.38 8.44
CA ARG A 417 29.17 30.54 9.32
C ARG A 417 28.62 31.36 10.50
N GLN A 418 29.41 32.22 11.12
CA GLN A 418 28.98 33.07 12.24
C GLN A 418 27.92 34.09 11.84
N ASN A 419 27.94 34.59 10.61
CA ASN A 419 27.01 35.63 10.16
C ASN A 419 25.76 35.09 9.44
N ILE A 420 25.85 33.94 8.77
CA ILE A 420 24.74 33.34 8.03
C ILE A 420 23.98 32.32 8.91
N GLY A 421 24.71 31.59 9.77
CA GLY A 421 24.11 30.63 10.71
C GLY A 421 23.44 29.44 9.99
N ASP A 422 22.52 28.82 10.71
CA ASP A 422 21.75 27.65 10.22
C ASP A 422 20.58 28.04 9.30
N GLU A 423 20.31 29.35 9.16
CA GLU A 423 19.24 29.89 8.32
C GLU A 423 19.59 29.89 6.82
N GLY A 424 20.86 29.64 6.48
CA GLY A 424 21.36 29.64 5.11
C GLY A 424 22.20 28.42 4.77
N ILE A 425 22.47 28.25 3.48
CA ILE A 425 23.41 27.25 2.97
C ILE A 425 24.72 27.96 2.66
N ILE A 426 25.83 27.44 3.16
CA ILE A 426 27.16 27.92 2.86
C ILE A 426 27.99 26.80 2.24
N CYS A 427 28.53 27.06 1.07
CA CYS A 427 29.32 26.10 0.30
C CYS A 427 30.68 26.67 -0.09
N ARG A 428 31.72 25.88 0.02
CA ARG A 428 32.97 26.17 -0.69
C ARG A 428 32.82 25.70 -2.13
N TYR A 429 32.64 26.68 -3.03
CA TYR A 429 32.28 26.41 -4.41
C TYR A 429 33.49 26.20 -5.32
N GLY A 430 34.59 26.86 -5.03
CA GLY A 430 35.87 26.77 -5.74
C GLY A 430 37.06 26.73 -4.79
N GLY A 431 38.27 27.03 -5.28
CA GLY A 431 39.48 27.10 -4.46
C GLY A 431 39.39 28.15 -3.34
N ASP A 432 39.06 29.38 -3.73
CA ASP A 432 38.91 30.58 -2.89
C ASP A 432 37.48 31.18 -2.96
N GLU A 433 36.56 30.48 -3.63
CA GLU A 433 35.20 30.90 -3.84
C GLU A 433 34.24 30.22 -2.88
N PHE A 434 33.34 31.01 -2.30
CA PHE A 434 32.26 30.57 -1.40
C PHE A 434 30.91 30.97 -1.98
N LEU A 435 29.93 30.08 -1.90
CA LEU A 435 28.58 30.35 -2.32
C LEU A 435 27.66 30.30 -1.10
N CYS A 436 26.80 31.31 -0.97
CA CYS A 436 25.83 31.44 0.14
C CYS A 436 24.43 31.55 -0.42
N VAL A 437 23.49 30.83 0.20
CA VAL A 437 22.06 30.90 -0.16
C VAL A 437 21.25 31.19 1.08
N MET A 438 20.36 32.18 1.02
CA MET A 438 19.44 32.51 2.12
C MET A 438 18.03 32.80 1.57
N SER A 439 17.02 32.49 2.36
CA SER A 439 15.61 32.82 2.04
C SER A 439 15.12 33.99 2.87
N ASN A 440 14.07 34.65 2.38
CA ASN A 440 13.33 35.71 3.09
C ASN A 440 14.22 36.88 3.55
N ILE A 441 15.16 37.30 2.71
CA ILE A 441 16.09 38.40 2.98
C ILE A 441 15.80 39.59 2.06
N SER A 442 15.76 40.79 2.59
CA SER A 442 15.68 42.03 1.83
C SER A 442 17.05 42.51 1.38
N GLN A 443 17.12 43.39 0.36
CA GLN A 443 18.38 43.95 -0.09
C GLN A 443 19.16 44.67 1.02
N ALA A 444 18.48 45.48 1.86
CA ALA A 444 19.09 46.17 2.97
C ALA A 444 19.71 45.21 4.00
N GLN A 445 19.01 44.10 4.29
CA GLN A 445 19.53 43.06 5.18
C GLN A 445 20.76 42.34 4.58
N ALA A 446 20.74 42.04 3.25
CA ALA A 446 21.87 41.44 2.56
C ALA A 446 23.09 42.37 2.58
N GLU A 447 22.90 43.68 2.30
CA GLU A 447 23.98 44.66 2.37
C GLU A 447 24.56 44.80 3.80
N GLN A 448 23.70 44.77 4.81
CA GLN A 448 24.15 44.78 6.22
C GLN A 448 24.92 43.49 6.59
N LEU A 449 24.47 42.32 6.09
CA LEU A 449 25.15 41.04 6.26
C LEU A 449 26.55 41.08 5.66
N PHE A 450 26.69 41.53 4.43
CA PHE A 450 27.99 41.59 3.74
C PHE A 450 28.93 42.62 4.39
N SER A 451 28.40 43.73 4.85
CA SER A 451 29.17 44.68 5.64
C SER A 451 29.70 44.07 6.94
N LYS A 452 28.92 43.26 7.65
CA LYS A 452 29.35 42.53 8.86
C LYS A 452 30.42 41.48 8.54
N ILE A 453 30.27 40.76 7.44
CA ILE A 453 31.26 39.76 6.98
C ILE A 453 32.60 40.45 6.68
N SER A 454 32.58 41.56 5.93
CA SER A 454 33.78 42.31 5.59
C SER A 454 34.44 42.90 6.85
N ALA A 455 33.68 43.48 7.78
CA ALA A 455 34.18 43.97 9.05
C ALA A 455 34.78 42.85 9.92
N GLY A 456 34.10 41.70 10.03
CA GLY A 456 34.59 40.54 10.76
C GLY A 456 35.92 39.98 10.19
N LEU A 457 36.09 40.04 8.87
CA LEU A 457 37.37 39.66 8.23
C LEU A 457 38.47 40.69 8.52
N ALA A 458 38.12 41.97 8.46
CA ALA A 458 39.05 43.05 8.78
C ALA A 458 39.54 43.00 10.25
N ASP A 459 38.67 42.65 11.20
CA ASP A 459 39.01 42.47 12.62
C ASP A 459 39.96 41.31 12.90
N LYS A 460 39.97 40.28 12.04
CA LYS A 460 40.95 39.16 12.14
C LYS A 460 42.37 39.54 11.76
N TYR A 461 42.54 40.67 11.08
CA TYR A 461 43.81 41.24 10.66
C TYR A 461 44.77 40.21 10.05
N ILE A 462 44.34 39.52 9.01
CA ILE A 462 45.20 38.60 8.26
C ILE A 462 46.04 39.46 7.28
N GLU A 463 47.32 39.67 7.58
CA GLU A 463 48.21 40.50 6.76
C GLU A 463 48.33 40.00 5.32
N ASN A 464 48.17 40.89 4.33
CA ASN A 464 48.39 40.61 2.91
C ASN A 464 49.20 41.75 2.25
N SER A 465 50.50 41.69 2.34
CA SER A 465 51.41 42.70 1.80
C SER A 465 51.45 42.80 0.28
N ARG A 466 50.81 41.86 -0.42
CA ARG A 466 50.72 41.83 -1.90
C ARG A 466 49.33 42.22 -2.39
N SER A 467 48.42 42.53 -1.51
CA SER A 467 47.10 43.02 -1.93
C SER A 467 47.20 44.44 -2.48
N GLY A 468 46.59 44.68 -3.64
CA GLY A 468 46.55 46.01 -4.27
C GLY A 468 45.49 46.93 -3.67
N VAL A 469 44.70 46.48 -2.66
CA VAL A 469 43.52 47.21 -2.14
C VAL A 469 43.56 47.41 -0.61
N SER A 470 44.35 46.61 0.13
CA SER A 470 44.43 46.69 1.60
C SER A 470 45.73 46.03 2.10
N ASP A 471 46.19 46.37 3.31
CA ASP A 471 47.29 45.69 3.99
C ASP A 471 46.89 44.32 4.59
N ARG A 472 45.67 43.91 4.40
CA ARG A 472 45.09 42.66 4.92
C ARG A 472 44.23 41.95 3.86
N VAL A 473 43.93 40.68 4.14
CA VAL A 473 43.03 39.88 3.31
C VAL A 473 41.65 40.52 3.27
N THR A 474 41.07 40.63 2.07
CA THR A 474 39.75 41.17 1.82
C THR A 474 38.93 40.19 0.99
N ILE A 475 37.62 40.40 0.89
CA ILE A 475 36.66 39.57 0.16
C ILE A 475 35.80 40.46 -0.72
N SER A 476 35.55 40.00 -1.95
CA SER A 476 34.60 40.59 -2.87
C SER A 476 33.37 39.72 -2.94
N ILE A 477 32.16 40.30 -2.90
CA ILE A 477 30.89 39.58 -2.87
C ILE A 477 29.92 40.08 -3.95
N GLY A 478 29.44 39.18 -4.80
CA GLY A 478 28.34 39.43 -5.74
C GLY A 478 27.11 38.68 -5.30
N ALA A 479 25.98 39.35 -5.28
CA ALA A 479 24.72 38.72 -4.84
C ALA A 479 23.54 39.09 -5.72
N VAL A 480 22.60 38.16 -5.84
CA VAL A 480 21.33 38.39 -6.49
C VAL A 480 20.20 38.01 -5.53
N ILE A 481 19.14 38.83 -5.50
CA ILE A 481 17.89 38.56 -4.81
C ILE A 481 16.78 38.43 -5.84
N ALA A 482 16.13 37.27 -5.88
CA ALA A 482 15.02 36.99 -6.77
C ALA A 482 13.76 36.63 -5.97
N LYS A 483 12.57 37.02 -6.47
CA LYS A 483 11.34 36.39 -6.04
C LYS A 483 11.31 34.97 -6.59
N GLN A 484 11.09 33.99 -5.74
CA GLN A 484 10.99 32.61 -6.20
C GLN A 484 9.78 32.47 -7.13
N SER A 485 10.03 32.14 -8.38
CA SER A 485 9.03 31.78 -9.36
C SER A 485 9.51 30.54 -10.11
N ALA A 486 8.59 29.70 -10.58
CA ALA A 486 8.88 28.48 -11.32
C ALA A 486 9.67 28.69 -12.65
N ALA A 487 9.95 29.96 -13.02
CA ALA A 487 10.60 30.31 -14.28
C ALA A 487 12.12 30.55 -14.20
N MET A 488 12.72 30.56 -12.98
CA MET A 488 14.15 30.86 -12.82
C MET A 488 14.85 29.71 -12.11
N ASP A 489 15.75 29.03 -12.80
CA ASP A 489 16.52 27.95 -12.21
C ASP A 489 17.69 28.47 -11.33
N PHE A 490 18.21 27.59 -10.50
CA PHE A 490 19.29 27.92 -9.55
C PHE A 490 20.60 28.28 -10.28
N GLU A 491 20.88 27.69 -11.43
CA GLU A 491 22.09 27.95 -12.21
C GLU A 491 22.08 29.36 -12.78
N THR A 492 20.91 29.85 -13.21
CA THR A 492 20.72 31.25 -13.62
C THR A 492 21.01 32.23 -12.48
N LEU A 493 20.57 31.94 -11.25
CA LEU A 493 20.86 32.80 -10.09
C LEU A 493 22.34 32.80 -9.73
N ILE A 494 23.03 31.66 -9.83
CA ILE A 494 24.50 31.60 -9.67
C ILE A 494 25.19 32.47 -10.70
N HIS A 495 24.79 32.39 -11.98
CA HIS A 495 25.36 33.20 -13.05
C HIS A 495 25.18 34.71 -12.80
N GLU A 496 23.98 35.14 -12.39
CA GLU A 496 23.72 36.56 -12.07
C GLU A 496 24.54 37.05 -10.85
N ALA A 497 24.73 36.19 -9.83
CA ALA A 497 25.58 36.50 -8.69
C ALA A 497 27.07 36.61 -9.11
N ASP A 498 27.54 35.74 -10.01
CA ASP A 498 28.87 35.78 -10.56
C ASP A 498 29.14 37.07 -11.37
N MET A 499 28.16 37.47 -12.21
CA MET A 499 28.20 38.76 -12.92
C MET A 499 28.29 39.95 -11.97
N ALA A 500 27.56 39.90 -10.84
CA ALA A 500 27.63 40.94 -9.80
C ALA A 500 29.02 40.96 -9.12
N LEU A 501 29.60 39.78 -8.84
CA LEU A 501 30.95 39.66 -8.29
C LEU A 501 32.01 40.20 -9.27
N TYR A 502 31.89 39.87 -10.54
CA TYR A 502 32.76 40.38 -11.61
C TYR A 502 32.80 41.93 -11.65
N GLU A 503 31.64 42.58 -11.49
CA GLU A 503 31.56 44.04 -11.40
C GLU A 503 32.33 44.59 -10.18
N VAL A 504 32.24 43.93 -9.00
CA VAL A 504 33.02 44.33 -7.80
C VAL A 504 34.50 44.18 -8.05
N LYS A 505 34.94 43.06 -8.62
CA LYS A 505 36.36 42.78 -8.87
C LYS A 505 36.98 43.76 -9.87
N ASN A 506 36.22 44.22 -10.87
CA ASN A 506 36.72 45.18 -11.87
C ASN A 506 36.74 46.63 -11.38
N ASN A 507 35.92 46.98 -10.38
CA ASN A 507 35.90 48.38 -9.88
C ASN A 507 36.93 48.62 -8.79
N SER A 508 36.76 48.04 -7.62
CA SER A 508 37.61 48.38 -6.46
C SER A 508 38.05 47.16 -5.65
N LYS A 509 37.48 45.95 -5.93
CA LYS A 509 37.57 44.83 -4.99
C LYS A 509 37.18 45.24 -3.57
N ASN A 510 37.33 44.38 -2.57
CA ASN A 510 37.00 44.66 -1.18
C ASN A 510 35.65 45.33 -1.00
N GLY A 511 34.61 44.71 -1.54
CA GLY A 511 33.24 45.28 -1.54
C GLY A 511 32.17 44.28 -1.92
N TYR A 512 30.99 44.76 -2.06
CA TYR A 512 29.85 43.90 -2.45
C TYR A 512 28.90 44.61 -3.43
N ARG A 513 28.16 43.80 -4.20
CA ARG A 513 27.08 44.27 -5.04
C ARG A 513 25.89 43.34 -4.95
N VAL A 514 24.72 43.94 -4.68
CA VAL A 514 23.44 43.23 -4.62
C VAL A 514 22.55 43.67 -5.78
N LYS A 515 22.11 42.74 -6.61
CA LYS A 515 21.17 42.97 -7.70
C LYS A 515 19.80 42.37 -7.36
N ARG A 516 18.74 42.93 -7.91
CA ARG A 516 17.40 42.31 -7.92
C ARG A 516 17.08 41.80 -9.31
N VAL A 517 16.55 40.57 -9.38
CA VAL A 517 16.13 39.92 -10.63
C VAL A 517 14.69 39.41 -10.44
N GLY A 518 13.83 39.72 -11.42
CA GLY A 518 12.40 39.31 -11.44
C GLY A 518 11.44 40.38 -11.00
#